data_3f978dea1adca0e5c492e20f6b67a0db
#
_entry.id   3f978dea1adca0e5c492e20f6b67a0db
#
_cell.length_a   1.000
_cell.length_b   1.000
_cell.length_c   1.000
_cell.angle_alpha   90.00
_cell.angle_beta   90.00
_cell.angle_gamma   90.00
#
_symmetry.space_group_name_H-M   'P 1'
#
loop_
_entity.id
_entity.type
_entity.pdbx_description
1 polymer ?
#
loop_
_entity_poly.entity_id
_entity_poly.type
_entity_poly.pdbx_seq_one_letter_code
_entity_poly.pdbx_strand_id
1 'polypeptide(L)'
;MKKKVLLIRLIVVALCVALGAAMMVIGRGHTIYLDNKTLEDYQGQEYKSFEKVVISVKGEEDIKLAKRERDMATCLGQSFHMTLEVTEKKGDQPRVEEIDLKLPYSMDGIIVNLPALLAGLPEEAWMTEFIPAPEPEDSSEEPNIGDGFGLGEDMGMEGDTVA
;
A
#
# COMPACT_ATOMS: atom_id res chain seq x y z
N MET A 1 -2.25 -55.99 -4.88
CA MET A 1 -2.42 -54.84 -5.79
C MET A 1 -3.07 -53.63 -5.13
N LYS A 2 -4.13 -53.79 -4.34
CA LYS A 2 -4.85 -52.64 -3.72
C LYS A 2 -4.00 -51.72 -2.82
N LYS A 3 -3.06 -52.28 -2.03
CA LYS A 3 -2.15 -51.50 -1.15
C LYS A 3 -1.18 -50.59 -1.92
N LYS A 4 -0.62 -51.05 -3.06
CA LYS A 4 0.28 -50.24 -3.90
C LYS A 4 -0.45 -49.08 -4.56
N VAL A 5 -1.69 -49.29 -5.01
CA VAL A 5 -2.53 -48.24 -5.61
C VAL A 5 -2.90 -47.18 -4.57
N LEU A 6 -3.24 -47.60 -3.33
CA LEU A 6 -3.51 -46.69 -2.23
C LEU A 6 -2.29 -45.84 -1.89
N LEU A 7 -1.10 -46.47 -1.81
CA LEU A 7 0.14 -45.76 -1.53
C LEU A 7 0.44 -44.69 -2.60
N ILE A 8 0.29 -45.05 -3.89
CA ILE A 8 0.49 -44.06 -4.98
C ILE A 8 -0.47 -42.88 -4.86
N ARG A 9 -1.74 -43.16 -4.56
CA ARG A 9 -2.74 -42.09 -4.37
C ARG A 9 -2.37 -41.15 -3.20
N LEU A 10 -1.91 -41.70 -2.08
CA LEU A 10 -1.45 -40.92 -0.93
C LEU A 10 -0.23 -40.03 -1.26
N ILE A 11 0.72 -40.61 -2.04
CA ILE A 11 1.91 -39.83 -2.46
C ILE A 11 1.50 -38.66 -3.37
N VAL A 12 0.59 -38.90 -4.33
CA VAL A 12 0.10 -37.82 -5.22
C VAL A 12 -0.61 -36.75 -4.43
N VAL A 13 -1.49 -37.10 -3.49
CA VAL A 13 -2.17 -36.13 -2.64
C VAL A 13 -1.17 -35.34 -1.79
N ALA A 14 -0.20 -36.03 -1.17
CA ALA A 14 0.85 -35.34 -0.40
C ALA A 14 1.68 -34.38 -1.26
N LEU A 15 2.01 -34.76 -2.48
CA LEU A 15 2.72 -33.89 -3.44
C LEU A 15 1.87 -32.66 -3.80
N CYS A 16 0.58 -32.82 -4.08
CA CYS A 16 -0.32 -31.71 -4.38
C CYS A 16 -0.44 -30.73 -3.19
N VAL A 17 -0.55 -31.25 -1.96
CA VAL A 17 -0.59 -30.43 -0.75
C VAL A 17 0.72 -29.68 -0.55
N ALA A 18 1.86 -30.33 -0.74
CA ALA A 18 3.17 -29.69 -0.64
C ALA A 18 3.36 -28.61 -1.70
N LEU A 19 2.91 -28.85 -2.93
CA LEU A 19 2.94 -27.83 -4.00
C LEU A 19 2.04 -26.64 -3.68
N GLY A 20 0.83 -26.89 -3.17
CA GLY A 20 -0.09 -25.83 -2.75
C GLY A 20 0.49 -24.97 -1.62
N ALA A 21 1.11 -25.60 -0.63
CA ALA A 21 1.79 -24.88 0.45
C ALA A 21 2.98 -24.03 -0.06
N ALA A 22 3.78 -24.59 -1.00
CA ALA A 22 4.87 -23.84 -1.62
C ALA A 22 4.35 -22.61 -2.40
N MET A 23 3.28 -22.77 -3.18
CA MET A 23 2.65 -21.66 -3.92
C MET A 23 2.08 -20.59 -3.00
N MET A 24 1.55 -20.94 -1.84
CA MET A 24 1.05 -19.99 -0.85
C MET A 24 2.17 -19.11 -0.30
N VAL A 25 3.38 -19.65 -0.12
CA VAL A 25 4.53 -18.89 0.38
C VAL A 25 5.14 -18.01 -0.72
N ILE A 26 5.30 -18.54 -1.92
CA ILE A 26 5.94 -17.84 -3.04
C ILE A 26 5.01 -16.75 -3.61
N GLY A 27 3.70 -17.00 -3.63
CA GLY A 27 2.70 -16.12 -4.23
C GLY A 27 2.21 -14.99 -3.33
N ARG A 28 2.75 -14.84 -2.10
CA ARG A 28 2.33 -13.75 -1.21
C ARG A 28 2.80 -12.40 -1.79
N GLY A 29 1.85 -11.48 -1.96
CA GLY A 29 2.13 -10.13 -2.39
C GLY A 29 2.33 -9.19 -1.19
N HIS A 30 3.16 -8.17 -1.39
CA HIS A 30 3.39 -7.09 -0.44
C HIS A 30 3.14 -5.75 -1.12
N THR A 31 2.55 -4.80 -0.39
CA THR A 31 2.45 -3.40 -0.81
C THR A 31 3.53 -2.60 -0.09
N ILE A 32 4.39 -1.95 -0.86
CA ILE A 32 5.52 -1.19 -0.34
C ILE A 32 5.23 0.29 -0.54
N TYR A 33 5.12 1.03 0.55
CA TYR A 33 4.96 2.47 0.55
C TYR A 33 6.35 3.12 0.62
N LEU A 34 6.77 3.73 -0.46
CA LEU A 34 8.05 4.42 -0.59
C LEU A 34 7.88 5.86 -0.13
N ASP A 35 8.55 6.23 0.95
CA ASP A 35 8.37 7.51 1.62
C ASP A 35 9.65 8.37 1.54
N ASN A 36 9.57 9.50 0.83
CA ASN A 36 10.64 10.49 0.78
C ASN A 36 10.44 11.55 1.89
N LYS A 37 10.37 11.10 3.14
CA LYS A 37 10.11 11.95 4.30
C LYS A 37 11.34 12.09 5.17
N THR A 38 11.58 13.30 5.67
CA THR A 38 12.61 13.56 6.68
C THR A 38 12.38 12.72 7.92
N LEU A 39 13.40 11.99 8.36
CA LEU A 39 13.42 11.33 9.65
C LEU A 39 14.04 12.31 10.66
N GLU A 40 13.19 12.84 11.54
CA GLU A 40 13.57 13.79 12.56
C GLU A 40 14.08 13.04 13.81
N ASP A 41 15.17 13.55 14.40
CA ASP A 41 15.69 13.13 15.70
C ASP A 41 15.94 11.60 15.87
N TYR A 42 16.58 10.97 14.88
CA TYR A 42 17.11 9.64 15.08
C TYR A 42 18.51 9.70 15.70
N GLN A 43 18.63 9.36 16.98
CA GLN A 43 19.89 9.43 17.76
C GLN A 43 20.53 10.83 17.75
N GLY A 44 19.71 11.90 17.75
CA GLY A 44 20.18 13.27 17.73
C GLY A 44 20.59 13.79 16.35
N GLN A 45 20.30 13.03 15.28
CA GLN A 45 20.61 13.40 13.90
C GLN A 45 19.34 13.44 13.04
N GLU A 46 19.25 14.44 12.15
CA GLU A 46 18.16 14.59 11.18
C GLU A 46 18.61 14.06 9.81
N TYR A 47 17.79 13.20 9.19
CA TYR A 47 17.97 12.69 7.83
C TYR A 47 16.94 13.32 6.92
N LYS A 48 17.38 14.30 6.13
CA LYS A 48 16.50 15.14 5.30
C LYS A 48 15.97 14.39 4.09
N SER A 49 14.72 14.68 3.74
CA SER A 49 14.12 14.24 2.48
C SER A 49 14.90 14.78 1.28
N PHE A 50 15.01 13.98 0.25
CA PHE A 50 15.65 14.36 -1.04
C PHE A 50 14.75 15.31 -1.82
N GLU A 51 15.36 16.12 -2.69
CA GLU A 51 14.61 17.03 -3.56
C GLU A 51 13.74 16.25 -4.55
N LYS A 52 14.32 15.17 -5.13
CA LYS A 52 13.63 14.27 -6.04
C LYS A 52 14.23 12.88 -5.97
N VAL A 53 13.37 11.87 -5.99
CA VAL A 53 13.77 10.47 -6.15
C VAL A 53 12.95 9.87 -7.28
N VAL A 54 13.62 9.22 -8.22
CA VAL A 54 12.95 8.37 -9.23
C VAL A 54 13.27 6.93 -8.89
N ILE A 55 12.23 6.12 -8.81
CA ILE A 55 12.31 4.73 -8.39
C ILE A 55 11.86 3.88 -9.54
N SER A 56 12.75 3.03 -10.05
CA SER A 56 12.44 2.08 -11.10
C SER A 56 12.34 0.68 -10.51
N VAL A 57 11.19 0.08 -10.66
CA VAL A 57 10.88 -1.30 -10.23
C VAL A 57 10.61 -2.14 -11.46
N LYS A 58 11.16 -3.35 -11.51
CA LYS A 58 10.99 -4.22 -12.66
C LYS A 58 9.52 -4.59 -12.89
N GLY A 59 8.96 -4.16 -14.02
CA GLY A 59 7.59 -4.48 -14.42
C GLY A 59 6.54 -3.44 -14.01
N GLU A 60 6.95 -2.37 -13.37
CA GLU A 60 6.10 -1.21 -13.04
C GLU A 60 6.60 0.05 -13.76
N GLU A 61 5.78 1.09 -13.77
CA GLU A 61 6.19 2.41 -14.26
C GLU A 61 7.10 3.11 -13.24
N ASP A 62 7.98 4.00 -13.71
CA ASP A 62 8.85 4.76 -12.83
C ASP A 62 8.07 5.66 -11.87
N ILE A 63 8.28 5.46 -10.58
CA ILE A 63 7.69 6.25 -9.51
C ILE A 63 8.56 7.50 -9.29
N LYS A 64 7.95 8.67 -9.25
CA LYS A 64 8.66 9.95 -9.07
C LYS A 64 8.17 10.61 -7.80
N LEU A 65 9.03 10.66 -6.79
CA LEU A 65 8.76 11.30 -5.52
C LEU A 65 9.46 12.64 -5.42
N ALA A 66 8.71 13.70 -5.19
CA ALA A 66 9.25 14.97 -4.73
C ALA A 66 9.44 14.94 -3.21
N LYS A 67 9.85 16.07 -2.67
CA LYS A 67 10.09 16.22 -1.23
C LYS A 67 8.81 16.00 -0.42
N ARG A 68 8.87 15.11 0.56
CA ARG A 68 7.77 14.72 1.45
C ARG A 68 6.62 13.97 0.77
N GLU A 69 6.83 13.48 -0.42
CA GLU A 69 5.87 12.64 -1.12
C GLU A 69 6.05 11.17 -0.77
N ARG A 70 4.97 10.44 -0.95
CA ARG A 70 4.88 8.99 -0.79
C ARG A 70 4.13 8.42 -1.97
N ASP A 71 4.57 7.27 -2.41
CA ASP A 71 3.88 6.46 -3.41
C ASP A 71 4.02 4.98 -3.05
N MET A 72 3.38 4.10 -3.79
CA MET A 72 3.38 2.68 -3.52
C MET A 72 3.84 1.87 -4.72
N ALA A 73 4.54 0.78 -4.43
CA ALA A 73 4.88 -0.28 -5.36
C ALA A 73 4.34 -1.62 -4.86
N THR A 74 4.14 -2.56 -5.77
CA THR A 74 3.74 -3.92 -5.42
C THR A 74 4.87 -4.90 -5.66
N CYS A 75 4.99 -5.90 -4.80
CA CYS A 75 5.99 -6.93 -4.93
C CYS A 75 5.38 -8.30 -4.68
N LEU A 76 5.73 -9.27 -5.53
CA LEU A 76 5.42 -10.68 -5.31
C LEU A 76 6.63 -11.39 -4.70
N GLY A 77 6.41 -12.07 -3.59
CA GLY A 77 7.47 -12.76 -2.84
C GLY A 77 8.16 -11.84 -1.83
N GLN A 78 9.29 -12.29 -1.30
CA GLN A 78 9.97 -11.68 -0.15
C GLN A 78 11.23 -10.88 -0.52
N SER A 79 11.44 -10.62 -1.81
CA SER A 79 12.60 -9.85 -2.28
C SER A 79 12.11 -8.72 -3.18
N PHE A 80 12.39 -7.49 -2.77
CA PHE A 80 12.06 -6.30 -3.51
C PHE A 80 13.33 -5.65 -4.03
N HIS A 81 13.44 -5.58 -5.36
CA HIS A 81 14.57 -5.00 -6.06
C HIS A 81 14.15 -3.69 -6.71
N MET A 82 14.87 -2.61 -6.44
CA MET A 82 14.60 -1.30 -7.01
C MET A 82 15.89 -0.56 -7.36
N THR A 83 15.82 0.29 -8.36
CA THR A 83 16.88 1.25 -8.71
C THR A 83 16.38 2.64 -8.36
N LEU A 84 17.17 3.37 -7.59
CA LEU A 84 16.89 4.73 -7.13
C LEU A 84 17.78 5.73 -7.84
N GLU A 85 17.19 6.74 -8.48
CA GLU A 85 17.89 7.94 -8.94
C GLU A 85 17.59 9.07 -7.96
N VAL A 86 18.56 9.42 -7.13
CA VAL A 86 18.38 10.36 -6.02
C VAL A 86 19.03 11.71 -6.35
N THR A 87 18.25 12.77 -6.28
CA THR A 87 18.72 14.16 -6.38
C THR A 87 18.61 14.82 -5.01
N GLU A 88 19.73 15.13 -4.39
CA GLU A 88 19.77 15.69 -3.03
C GLU A 88 19.32 17.14 -2.98
N LYS A 89 19.79 17.96 -3.92
CA LYS A 89 19.45 19.39 -4.02
C LYS A 89 19.08 19.78 -5.44
N LYS A 90 18.33 20.83 -5.56
CA LYS A 90 17.92 21.38 -6.86
C LYS A 90 19.16 21.75 -7.70
N GLY A 91 19.32 21.07 -8.84
CA GLY A 91 20.43 21.30 -9.77
C GLY A 91 21.60 20.32 -9.63
N ASP A 92 21.58 19.45 -8.62
CA ASP A 92 22.57 18.39 -8.49
C ASP A 92 22.35 17.28 -9.55
N GLN A 93 23.41 16.58 -9.90
CA GLN A 93 23.29 15.39 -10.73
C GLN A 93 22.70 14.24 -9.91
N PRO A 94 21.78 13.45 -10.49
CA PRO A 94 21.22 12.32 -9.79
C PRO A 94 22.26 11.24 -9.52
N ARG A 95 22.24 10.69 -8.32
CA ARG A 95 23.02 9.52 -7.91
C ARG A 95 22.16 8.29 -8.09
N VAL A 96 22.70 7.26 -8.75
CA VAL A 96 21.99 5.99 -8.97
C VAL A 96 22.45 4.97 -7.94
N GLU A 97 21.49 4.34 -7.28
CA GLU A 97 21.71 3.29 -6.29
C GLU A 97 20.79 2.11 -6.56
N GLU A 98 21.35 0.91 -6.53
CA GLU A 98 20.57 -0.33 -6.62
C GLU A 98 20.36 -0.91 -5.21
N ILE A 99 19.12 -1.21 -4.87
CA ILE A 99 18.73 -1.64 -3.54
C ILE A 99 17.97 -2.96 -3.63
N ASP A 100 18.42 -3.93 -2.84
CA ASP A 100 17.75 -5.21 -2.62
C ASP A 100 17.22 -5.27 -1.19
N LEU A 101 15.90 -5.30 -1.03
CA LEU A 101 15.25 -5.42 0.27
C LEU A 101 14.70 -6.82 0.46
N LYS A 102 14.89 -7.36 1.66
CA LYS A 102 14.19 -8.56 2.12
C LYS A 102 12.96 -8.13 2.91
N LEU A 103 11.80 -8.58 2.45
CA LEU A 103 10.52 -8.24 3.06
C LEU A 103 10.14 -9.29 4.09
N PRO A 104 9.75 -8.89 5.31
CA PRO A 104 9.24 -9.81 6.32
C PRO A 104 7.95 -10.48 5.86
N TYR A 105 7.87 -11.79 6.00
CA TYR A 105 6.67 -12.56 5.61
C TYR A 105 5.41 -12.14 6.37
N SER A 106 5.55 -11.62 7.57
CA SER A 106 4.44 -11.24 8.45
C SER A 106 3.76 -9.91 8.08
N MET A 107 4.43 -9.06 7.29
CA MET A 107 3.94 -7.72 6.95
C MET A 107 3.35 -7.70 5.55
N ASP A 108 2.08 -7.33 5.40
CA ASP A 108 1.42 -7.18 4.09
C ASP A 108 1.66 -5.79 3.48
N GLY A 109 1.63 -4.77 4.32
CA GLY A 109 1.98 -3.39 3.98
C GLY A 109 3.26 -2.96 4.68
N ILE A 110 4.19 -2.38 3.95
CA ILE A 110 5.51 -1.97 4.47
C ILE A 110 5.78 -0.54 4.06
N ILE A 111 6.12 0.32 5.04
CA ILE A 111 6.58 1.68 4.78
C ILE A 111 8.10 1.67 4.79
N VAL A 112 8.71 2.18 3.73
CA VAL A 112 10.16 2.32 3.58
C VAL A 112 10.51 3.80 3.52
N ASN A 113 11.24 4.30 4.52
CA ASN A 113 11.77 5.65 4.53
C ASN A 113 13.09 5.70 3.74
N LEU A 114 13.07 6.31 2.55
CA LEU A 114 14.21 6.34 1.64
C LEU A 114 15.43 7.10 2.19
N PRO A 115 15.29 8.28 2.81
CA PRO A 115 16.42 8.97 3.46
C PRO A 115 17.13 8.14 4.52
N ALA A 116 16.37 7.44 5.36
CA ALA A 116 16.91 6.60 6.40
C ALA A 116 17.61 5.34 5.85
N LEU A 117 17.01 4.72 4.83
CA LEU A 117 17.57 3.57 4.13
C LEU A 117 18.91 3.90 3.47
N LEU A 118 18.98 4.99 2.69
CA LEU A 118 20.19 5.42 1.99
C LEU A 118 21.27 5.96 2.94
N ALA A 119 20.90 6.37 4.14
CA ALA A 119 21.86 6.70 5.19
C ALA A 119 22.46 5.45 5.85
N GLY A 120 22.02 4.25 5.50
CA GLY A 120 22.53 3.00 6.06
C GLY A 120 22.14 2.77 7.51
N LEU A 121 21.00 3.32 7.93
CA LEU A 121 20.47 3.11 9.28
C LEU A 121 19.99 1.66 9.46
N PRO A 122 19.85 1.18 10.71
CA PRO A 122 19.30 -0.15 10.96
C PRO A 122 17.85 -0.26 10.48
N GLU A 123 17.42 -1.49 10.18
CA GLU A 123 16.13 -1.80 9.57
C GLU A 123 14.94 -1.16 10.29
N GLU A 124 14.98 -1.13 11.60
CA GLU A 124 13.93 -0.54 12.46
C GLU A 124 13.73 0.97 12.24
N ALA A 125 14.74 1.67 11.70
CA ALA A 125 14.66 3.10 11.45
C ALA A 125 14.03 3.46 10.09
N TRP A 126 14.14 2.58 9.10
CA TRP A 126 13.65 2.85 7.76
C TRP A 126 12.52 1.93 7.31
N MET A 127 12.25 0.80 8.01
CA MET A 127 11.17 -0.12 7.71
C MET A 127 10.14 -0.12 8.84
N THR A 128 8.87 0.10 8.50
CA THR A 128 7.76 0.08 9.45
C THR A 128 6.56 -0.61 8.82
N GLU A 129 5.81 -1.38 9.59
CA GLU A 129 4.56 -1.99 9.14
C GLU A 129 3.50 -0.91 8.91
N PHE A 130 2.83 -0.96 7.77
CA PHE A 130 1.67 -0.13 7.48
C PHE A 130 0.42 -0.76 8.10
N ILE A 131 -0.10 -0.12 9.11
CA ILE A 131 -1.37 -0.49 9.73
C ILE A 131 -2.43 0.47 9.18
N PRO A 132 -3.37 0.00 8.33
CA PRO A 132 -4.46 0.86 7.86
C PRO A 132 -5.28 1.34 9.05
N ALA A 133 -5.65 2.62 9.05
CA ALA A 133 -6.62 3.11 10.01
C ALA A 133 -7.92 2.29 9.85
N PRO A 134 -8.61 1.93 10.95
CA PRO A 134 -9.92 1.29 10.84
C PRO A 134 -10.82 2.23 10.01
N GLU A 135 -11.43 1.66 8.97
CA GLU A 135 -12.46 2.39 8.24
C GLU A 135 -13.49 2.88 9.25
N PRO A 136 -13.89 4.16 9.21
CA PRO A 136 -15.01 4.59 10.02
C PRO A 136 -16.18 3.67 9.66
N GLU A 137 -16.71 2.96 10.65
CA GLU A 137 -17.92 2.17 10.47
C GLU A 137 -18.93 3.09 9.81
N ASP A 138 -19.24 2.76 8.56
CA ASP A 138 -20.23 3.48 7.77
C ASP A 138 -21.54 3.38 8.59
N SER A 139 -21.79 4.42 9.37
CA SER A 139 -23.10 4.64 9.95
C SER A 139 -23.99 4.97 8.76
N SER A 140 -24.41 3.93 8.06
CA SER A 140 -25.51 3.97 7.13
C SER A 140 -26.77 4.31 7.95
N GLU A 141 -26.89 5.56 8.37
CA GLU A 141 -28.16 6.18 8.55
C GLU A 141 -28.76 6.27 7.15
N GLU A 142 -29.52 5.22 6.81
CA GLU A 142 -30.45 5.30 5.71
C GLU A 142 -31.25 6.59 5.91
N PRO A 143 -31.29 7.50 4.92
CA PRO A 143 -32.20 8.62 5.00
C PRO A 143 -33.60 8.00 5.06
N ASN A 144 -34.22 8.09 6.23
CA ASN A 144 -35.62 7.80 6.44
C ASN A 144 -36.44 8.69 5.48
N ILE A 145 -36.70 8.17 4.29
CA ILE A 145 -37.67 8.74 3.38
C ILE A 145 -39.01 8.43 4.01
N GLY A 146 -39.40 9.27 4.95
CA GLY A 146 -40.74 9.33 5.50
C GLY A 146 -41.72 9.54 4.34
N ASP A 147 -42.52 8.53 4.07
CA ASP A 147 -43.73 8.60 3.32
C ASP A 147 -44.57 9.79 3.76
N GLY A 148 -44.41 10.89 3.03
CA GLY A 148 -45.25 12.08 3.15
C GLY A 148 -46.00 12.29 1.84
N PHE A 149 -46.74 11.26 1.41
CA PHE A 149 -47.73 11.43 0.34
C PHE A 149 -48.98 12.03 0.96
N GLY A 150 -48.93 13.33 1.23
CA GLY A 150 -50.10 14.13 1.63
C GLY A 150 -50.73 14.76 0.40
N LEU A 151 -51.67 14.06 -0.20
CA LEU A 151 -52.67 14.67 -1.05
C LEU A 151 -53.54 15.60 -0.17
N GLY A 152 -53.47 16.89 -0.45
CA GLY A 152 -54.38 17.90 0.12
C GLY A 152 -54.80 18.81 -1.03
N GLU A 153 -55.85 18.38 -1.70
CA GLU A 153 -56.76 19.31 -2.42
C GLU A 153 -57.27 20.31 -1.38
N ASP A 154 -57.27 21.58 -1.65
CA ASP A 154 -58.52 22.35 -1.62
C ASP A 154 -58.36 23.73 -2.28
N MET A 155 -59.45 24.05 -2.93
CA MET A 155 -59.84 25.21 -3.66
C MET A 155 -60.04 26.44 -2.76
N GLY A 156 -60.01 27.57 -3.40
CA GLY A 156 -60.56 28.84 -2.89
C GLY A 156 -59.82 30.01 -3.45
N MET A 157 -60.12 30.53 -4.57
CA MET A 157 -61.21 31.43 -4.97
C MET A 157 -61.15 32.81 -4.28
N GLU A 158 -61.09 33.78 -5.17
CA GLU A 158 -61.59 35.18 -5.07
C GLU A 158 -60.88 36.19 -4.14
N GLY A 159 -60.55 37.24 -4.80
CA GLY A 159 -61.12 38.57 -4.57
C GLY A 159 -60.12 39.67 -4.88
N ASP A 160 -60.18 40.20 -6.00
CA ASP A 160 -60.69 41.53 -6.37
C ASP A 160 -60.17 42.73 -5.57
N THR A 161 -59.78 43.71 -6.32
CA THR A 161 -60.02 45.16 -6.23
C THR A 161 -58.90 46.11 -5.78
N VAL A 162 -58.44 46.87 -6.78
CA VAL A 162 -58.38 48.35 -6.86
C VAL A 162 -57.64 49.17 -5.81
N ALA A 163 -56.65 49.85 -6.18
CA ALA A 163 -56.44 51.28 -6.32
C ALA A 163 -54.97 51.59 -6.69
#